data_4eb769eb14cc08c51f223c573197c3de
#
_entry.id   4eb769eb14cc08c51f223c573197c3de
#
_cell.length_a   1.000
_cell.length_b   1.000
_cell.length_c   1.000
_cell.angle_alpha   90.00
_cell.angle_beta   90.00
_cell.angle_gamma   90.00
#
_symmetry.space_group_name_H-M   'P 1'
#
loop_
_entity.id
_entity.type
_entity.pdbx_description
1 polymer ?
#
loop_
_entity_poly.entity_id
_entity_poly.type
_entity_poly.pdbx_seq_one_letter_code
_entity_poly.pdbx_strand_id
1 'polypeptide(L)'
;MIKVFYLTFIILIATSCSVKPINNYHGVAFLEKKQEKLLINKSNKNDIIKILGSPSTQSILENDLWIYIENRKTKSSLLKLGKDIVLTSNILVLEIDNKGILKNKKFYNIDDLNELSFNKNKTAMSDKDSFVYGVISSLKQKIDSPKRNK
;
A
#
# COMPACT_ATOMS: atom_id res chain seq x y z
N MET A 1 51.93 7.83 -24.24
CA MET A 1 51.53 8.23 -22.89
C MET A 1 50.19 8.92 -22.86
N ILE A 2 49.93 9.94 -23.68
CA ILE A 2 48.65 10.69 -23.72
C ILE A 2 47.43 9.80 -24.02
N LYS A 3 47.51 8.84 -24.96
CA LYS A 3 46.41 7.94 -25.31
C LYS A 3 46.00 7.00 -24.13
N VAL A 4 46.95 6.57 -23.33
CA VAL A 4 46.68 5.73 -22.14
C VAL A 4 45.99 6.55 -21.07
N PHE A 5 46.37 7.80 -20.90
CA PHE A 5 45.74 8.72 -19.95
C PHE A 5 44.25 9.00 -20.31
N TYR A 6 43.94 9.18 -21.59
CA TYR A 6 42.54 9.33 -22.04
C TYR A 6 41.73 8.06 -21.83
N LEU A 7 42.30 6.89 -22.05
CA LEU A 7 41.62 5.61 -21.87
C LEU A 7 41.30 5.37 -20.40
N THR A 8 42.23 5.63 -19.47
CA THR A 8 41.98 5.52 -18.02
C THR A 8 40.95 6.53 -17.53
N PHE A 9 40.96 7.75 -18.06
CA PHE A 9 39.98 8.77 -17.70
C PHE A 9 38.55 8.39 -18.14
N ILE A 10 38.37 7.81 -19.32
CA ILE A 10 37.07 7.31 -19.80
C ILE A 10 36.55 6.16 -18.96
N ILE A 11 37.42 5.22 -18.52
CA ILE A 11 37.06 4.11 -17.68
C ILE A 11 36.60 4.59 -16.27
N LEU A 12 37.24 5.63 -15.74
CA LEU A 12 36.87 6.22 -14.43
C LEU A 12 35.47 6.87 -14.46
N ILE A 13 35.10 7.50 -15.56
CA ILE A 13 33.77 8.11 -15.73
C ILE A 13 32.67 7.06 -15.87
N ALA A 14 32.96 5.91 -16.51
CA ALA A 14 31.97 4.84 -16.73
C ALA A 14 31.56 4.11 -15.45
N THR A 15 32.34 4.15 -14.37
CA THR A 15 32.04 3.45 -13.12
C THR A 15 31.20 4.26 -12.11
N SER A 16 30.87 5.53 -12.40
CA SER A 16 30.32 6.47 -11.41
C SER A 16 28.79 6.52 -11.30
N CYS A 17 28.02 5.75 -12.06
CA CYS A 17 26.55 5.90 -12.09
C CYS A 17 25.81 4.72 -11.45
N SER A 18 25.82 4.61 -10.11
CA SER A 18 24.90 3.77 -9.37
C SER A 18 23.73 4.60 -8.83
N VAL A 19 22.65 4.71 -9.61
CA VAL A 19 21.41 5.38 -9.17
C VAL A 19 20.63 4.43 -8.29
N LYS A 20 20.56 4.70 -6.98
CA LYS A 20 19.70 3.94 -6.05
C LYS A 20 18.22 4.22 -6.36
N PRO A 21 17.37 3.19 -6.45
CA PRO A 21 15.95 3.39 -6.67
C PRO A 21 15.33 4.14 -5.48
N ILE A 22 14.58 5.20 -5.77
CA ILE A 22 13.85 5.97 -4.75
C ILE A 22 12.54 5.25 -4.48
N ASN A 23 12.37 4.76 -3.24
CA ASN A 23 11.14 4.15 -2.78
C ASN A 23 10.27 5.20 -2.08
N ASN A 24 9.06 5.39 -2.58
CA ASN A 24 8.06 6.25 -1.96
C ASN A 24 7.06 5.38 -1.18
N TYR A 25 6.93 5.65 0.12
CA TYR A 25 5.97 4.99 1.01
C TYR A 25 4.79 5.92 1.28
N HIS A 26 3.58 5.38 1.16
CA HIS A 26 2.35 6.04 1.57
C HIS A 26 1.55 5.11 2.48
N GLY A 27 1.07 5.66 3.61
CA GLY A 27 0.35 4.90 4.61
C GLY A 27 1.27 4.14 5.58
N VAL A 28 0.82 2.99 6.06
CA VAL A 28 1.51 2.23 7.12
C VAL A 28 2.53 1.29 6.51
N ALA A 29 3.81 1.54 6.75
CA ALA A 29 4.87 0.64 6.27
C ALA A 29 4.84 -0.71 7.02
N PHE A 30 5.10 -1.80 6.27
CA PHE A 30 5.13 -3.17 6.78
C PHE A 30 3.81 -3.62 7.42
N LEU A 31 2.69 -3.26 6.77
CA LEU A 31 1.34 -3.51 7.27
C LEU A 31 1.07 -4.99 7.53
N GLU A 32 1.53 -5.87 6.64
CA GLU A 32 1.40 -7.32 6.77
C GLU A 32 2.01 -7.84 8.08
N LYS A 33 3.26 -7.49 8.37
CA LYS A 33 3.95 -7.92 9.62
C LYS A 33 3.35 -7.28 10.88
N LYS A 34 2.88 -6.05 10.76
CA LYS A 34 2.29 -5.33 11.90
C LYS A 34 0.91 -5.88 12.27
N GLN A 35 0.10 -6.27 11.27
CA GLN A 35 -1.23 -6.81 11.51
C GLN A 35 -1.21 -8.17 12.23
N GLU A 36 -0.12 -8.95 12.13
CA GLU A 36 0.05 -10.20 12.86
C GLU A 36 0.05 -10.01 14.38
N LYS A 37 0.52 -8.85 14.85
CA LYS A 37 0.55 -8.50 16.27
C LYS A 37 -0.83 -8.16 16.86
N LEU A 38 -1.83 -7.96 16.00
CA LEU A 38 -3.19 -7.66 16.41
C LEU A 38 -3.97 -8.96 16.65
N LEU A 39 -4.45 -9.15 17.86
CA LEU A 39 -5.18 -10.34 18.26
C LEU A 39 -6.68 -10.03 18.34
N ILE A 40 -7.48 -10.81 17.61
CA ILE A 40 -8.95 -10.73 17.63
C ILE A 40 -9.45 -11.04 19.07
N ASN A 41 -10.43 -10.28 19.53
CA ASN A 41 -11.03 -10.33 20.88
C ASN A 41 -10.07 -9.97 22.03
N LYS A 42 -8.87 -9.43 21.74
CA LYS A 42 -7.90 -9.02 22.76
C LYS A 42 -7.38 -7.60 22.53
N SER A 43 -6.93 -7.28 21.31
CA SER A 43 -6.41 -5.94 21.00
C SER A 43 -7.52 -4.90 21.05
N ASN A 44 -7.25 -3.77 21.68
CA ASN A 44 -8.16 -2.63 21.74
C ASN A 44 -7.72 -1.49 20.81
N LYS A 45 -8.54 -0.44 20.68
CA LYS A 45 -8.22 0.75 19.85
C LYS A 45 -6.85 1.34 20.14
N ASN A 46 -6.43 1.41 21.40
CA ASN A 46 -5.14 1.97 21.79
C ASN A 46 -3.97 1.08 21.33
N ASP A 47 -4.14 -0.26 21.44
CA ASP A 47 -3.14 -1.22 20.94
C ASP A 47 -2.99 -1.09 19.43
N ILE A 48 -4.10 -0.97 18.71
CA ILE A 48 -4.12 -0.80 17.26
C ILE A 48 -3.36 0.48 16.88
N ILE A 49 -3.68 1.61 17.51
CA ILE A 49 -3.00 2.90 17.25
C ILE A 49 -1.51 2.81 17.60
N LYS A 50 -1.14 2.14 18.68
CA LYS A 50 0.27 1.96 19.08
C LYS A 50 1.07 1.17 18.05
N ILE A 51 0.47 0.16 17.40
CA ILE A 51 1.13 -0.72 16.43
C ILE A 51 1.11 -0.14 15.02
N LEU A 52 -0.04 0.39 14.58
CA LEU A 52 -0.29 0.82 13.21
C LEU A 52 -0.25 2.33 13.02
N GLY A 53 -0.45 3.11 14.08
CA GLY A 53 -0.73 4.54 14.01
C GLY A 53 -2.21 4.83 13.74
N SER A 54 -2.52 6.06 13.36
CA SER A 54 -3.89 6.45 12.99
C SER A 54 -4.35 5.75 11.71
N PRO A 55 -5.63 5.36 11.61
CA PRO A 55 -6.16 4.73 10.40
C PRO A 55 -6.14 5.68 9.20
N SER A 56 -5.99 5.14 8.01
CA SER A 56 -6.05 5.90 6.75
C SER A 56 -7.45 6.44 6.48
N THR A 57 -8.47 5.69 6.86
CA THR A 57 -9.88 6.10 6.88
C THR A 57 -10.65 5.29 7.90
N GLN A 58 -11.75 5.82 8.36
CA GLN A 58 -12.65 5.16 9.31
C GLN A 58 -14.10 5.43 8.96
N SER A 59 -14.97 4.47 9.24
CA SER A 59 -16.42 4.61 9.12
C SER A 59 -17.06 4.41 10.48
N ILE A 60 -18.04 5.26 10.80
CA ILE A 60 -18.86 5.18 12.02
C ILE A 60 -20.21 4.61 11.60
N LEU A 61 -20.25 3.32 11.32
CA LEU A 61 -21.47 2.55 11.17
C LEU A 61 -21.72 1.76 12.48
N GLU A 62 -22.60 0.78 12.48
CA GLU A 62 -22.95 -0.02 13.68
C GLU A 62 -21.74 -0.53 14.48
N ASN A 63 -20.59 -0.80 13.80
CA ASN A 63 -19.29 -1.04 14.40
C ASN A 63 -18.26 -0.11 13.75
N ASP A 64 -17.28 0.35 14.50
CA ASP A 64 -16.18 1.15 13.95
C ASP A 64 -15.39 0.31 12.97
N LEU A 65 -15.38 0.71 11.69
CA LEU A 65 -14.51 0.16 10.64
C LEU A 65 -13.31 1.06 10.46
N TRP A 66 -12.11 0.51 10.71
CA TRP A 66 -10.84 1.18 10.50
C TRP A 66 -10.11 0.54 9.33
N ILE A 67 -9.69 1.36 8.37
CA ILE A 67 -8.98 0.90 7.19
C ILE A 67 -7.59 1.49 7.20
N TYR A 68 -6.59 0.62 7.08
CA TYR A 68 -5.19 0.94 6.93
C TYR A 68 -4.72 0.57 5.52
N ILE A 69 -3.90 1.43 4.95
CA ILE A 69 -3.40 1.28 3.59
C ILE A 69 -1.88 1.32 3.64
N GLU A 70 -1.23 0.41 2.94
CA GLU A 70 0.17 0.46 2.61
C GLU A 70 0.32 0.53 1.09
N ASN A 71 0.99 1.57 0.61
CA ASN A 71 1.31 1.68 -0.81
C ASN A 71 2.78 2.06 -0.96
N ARG A 72 3.56 1.18 -1.59
CA ARG A 72 4.96 1.39 -1.87
C ARG A 72 5.18 1.44 -3.37
N LYS A 73 5.72 2.55 -3.85
CA LYS A 73 6.06 2.77 -5.24
C LYS A 73 7.56 3.00 -5.39
N THR A 74 8.11 2.55 -6.49
CA THR A 74 9.48 2.88 -6.90
C THR A 74 9.47 3.47 -8.30
N LYS A 75 10.51 4.24 -8.62
CA LYS A 75 10.72 4.67 -10.01
C LYS A 75 11.45 3.58 -10.77
N SER A 76 10.98 3.26 -11.95
CA SER A 76 11.72 2.40 -12.87
C SER A 76 13.03 3.07 -13.31
N SER A 77 13.94 2.29 -13.85
CA SER A 77 15.23 2.81 -14.35
C SER A 77 15.01 3.92 -15.38
N LEU A 78 16.00 4.79 -15.53
CA LEU A 78 16.00 5.89 -16.52
C LEU A 78 15.71 5.40 -17.94
N LEU A 79 16.13 4.18 -18.28
CA LEU A 79 15.85 3.53 -19.57
C LEU A 79 14.37 3.27 -19.83
N LYS A 80 13.53 3.17 -18.76
CA LYS A 80 12.07 3.00 -18.83
C LYS A 80 11.32 4.30 -18.54
N LEU A 81 11.93 5.46 -18.81
CA LEU A 81 11.33 6.80 -18.64
C LEU A 81 10.87 7.12 -17.21
N GLY A 82 11.47 6.50 -16.20
CA GLY A 82 11.19 6.81 -14.80
C GLY A 82 9.73 6.55 -14.37
N LYS A 83 9.00 5.64 -15.02
CA LYS A 83 7.61 5.30 -14.67
C LYS A 83 7.52 4.78 -13.23
N ASP A 84 6.49 5.19 -12.50
CA ASP A 84 6.22 4.65 -11.16
C ASP A 84 5.77 3.19 -11.29
N ILE A 85 6.43 2.31 -10.53
CA ILE A 85 6.06 0.90 -10.40
C ILE A 85 5.52 0.71 -8.98
N VAL A 86 4.33 0.15 -8.85
CA VAL A 86 3.77 -0.25 -7.55
C VAL A 86 4.44 -1.54 -7.12
N LEU A 87 5.16 -1.51 -6.01
CA LEU A 87 5.83 -2.67 -5.43
C LEU A 87 4.94 -3.41 -4.43
N THR A 88 4.14 -2.65 -3.68
CA THR A 88 3.27 -3.19 -2.64
C THR A 88 2.02 -2.32 -2.58
N SER A 89 0.86 -2.95 -2.49
CA SER A 89 -0.42 -2.30 -2.21
C SER A 89 -1.24 -3.24 -1.34
N ASN A 90 -1.26 -2.96 -0.05
CA ASN A 90 -1.95 -3.76 0.95
C ASN A 90 -3.02 -2.93 1.63
N ILE A 91 -4.12 -3.59 1.98
CA ILE A 91 -5.23 -3.01 2.74
C ILE A 91 -5.52 -3.92 3.92
N LEU A 92 -5.64 -3.32 5.10
CA LEU A 92 -6.11 -3.99 6.29
C LEU A 92 -7.40 -3.33 6.76
N VAL A 93 -8.46 -4.12 6.85
CA VAL A 93 -9.76 -3.72 7.36
C VAL A 93 -9.91 -4.30 8.75
N LEU A 94 -10.15 -3.43 9.74
CA LEU A 94 -10.38 -3.79 11.14
C LEU A 94 -11.82 -3.43 11.51
N GLU A 95 -12.53 -4.38 12.09
CA GLU A 95 -13.85 -4.18 12.68
C GLU A 95 -13.73 -4.15 14.20
N ILE A 96 -14.14 -3.04 14.80
CA ILE A 96 -14.00 -2.78 16.23
C ILE A 96 -15.39 -2.71 16.84
N ASP A 97 -15.61 -3.37 17.95
CA ASP A 97 -16.90 -3.37 18.64
C ASP A 97 -17.14 -2.06 19.43
N ASN A 98 -18.36 -1.92 19.98
CA ASN A 98 -18.76 -0.76 20.78
C ASN A 98 -17.94 -0.58 22.08
N LYS A 99 -17.22 -1.62 22.53
CA LYS A 99 -16.29 -1.57 23.66
C LYS A 99 -14.89 -1.18 23.27
N GLY A 100 -14.65 -0.97 21.97
CA GLY A 100 -13.33 -0.62 21.44
C GLY A 100 -12.39 -1.81 21.26
N ILE A 101 -12.90 -3.05 21.22
CA ILE A 101 -12.12 -4.27 21.06
C ILE A 101 -12.17 -4.73 19.58
N LEU A 102 -11.05 -5.19 19.06
CA LEU A 102 -10.93 -5.75 17.71
C LEU A 102 -11.76 -7.03 17.59
N LYS A 103 -12.84 -6.98 16.81
CA LYS A 103 -13.74 -8.11 16.57
C LYS A 103 -13.35 -8.94 15.36
N ASN A 104 -12.89 -8.27 14.29
CA ASN A 104 -12.51 -8.94 13.05
C ASN A 104 -11.39 -8.18 12.35
N LYS A 105 -10.59 -8.89 11.57
CA LYS A 105 -9.58 -8.29 10.68
C LYS A 105 -9.55 -9.02 9.35
N LYS A 106 -9.50 -8.24 8.25
CA LYS A 106 -9.34 -8.76 6.89
C LYS A 106 -8.16 -8.06 6.23
N PHE A 107 -7.24 -8.83 5.71
CA PHE A 107 -6.06 -8.33 4.99
C PHE A 107 -6.19 -8.65 3.51
N TYR A 108 -5.90 -7.68 2.65
CA TYR A 108 -5.93 -7.79 1.20
C TYR A 108 -4.58 -7.34 0.66
N ASN A 109 -3.94 -8.17 -0.13
CA ASN A 109 -2.74 -7.83 -0.88
C ASN A 109 -3.07 -7.35 -2.31
N ILE A 110 -2.08 -7.05 -3.11
CA ILE A 110 -2.26 -6.55 -4.48
C ILE A 110 -2.97 -7.57 -5.40
N ASP A 111 -2.74 -8.86 -5.18
CA ASP A 111 -3.35 -9.93 -5.98
C ASP A 111 -4.82 -10.08 -5.62
N ASP A 112 -5.16 -10.08 -4.33
CA ASP A 112 -6.54 -10.06 -3.84
C ASP A 112 -7.33 -8.86 -4.39
N LEU A 113 -6.68 -7.68 -4.47
CA LEU A 113 -7.30 -6.48 -5.03
C LEU A 113 -7.61 -6.63 -6.52
N ASN A 114 -6.81 -7.38 -7.26
CA ASN A 114 -7.05 -7.67 -8.67
C ASN A 114 -8.23 -8.63 -8.85
N GLU A 115 -8.36 -9.65 -8.02
CA GLU A 115 -9.45 -10.61 -8.06
C GLU A 115 -10.81 -10.02 -7.67
N LEU A 116 -10.85 -9.16 -6.65
CA LEU A 116 -12.09 -8.51 -6.17
C LEU A 116 -12.77 -7.65 -7.24
N SER A 117 -12.05 -7.21 -8.27
CA SER A 117 -12.62 -6.40 -9.36
C SER A 117 -13.57 -7.15 -10.28
N PHE A 118 -13.55 -8.47 -10.29
CA PHE A 118 -14.38 -9.30 -11.18
C PHE A 118 -15.77 -9.66 -10.62
N ASN A 119 -16.01 -9.46 -9.32
CA ASN A 119 -17.26 -9.92 -8.68
C ASN A 119 -18.30 -8.80 -8.50
N LYS A 120 -18.54 -8.00 -9.53
CA LYS A 120 -19.55 -6.92 -9.53
C LYS A 120 -21.01 -7.36 -9.36
N ASN A 121 -21.30 -8.65 -9.39
CA ASN A 121 -22.67 -9.19 -9.49
C ASN A 121 -23.24 -9.72 -8.16
N LYS A 122 -22.74 -9.30 -6.98
CA LYS A 122 -23.41 -9.66 -5.73
C LYS A 122 -24.48 -8.63 -5.38
N THR A 123 -25.69 -8.92 -5.76
CA THR A 123 -26.93 -8.33 -5.27
C THR A 123 -27.00 -8.51 -3.75
N ALA A 124 -27.20 -7.41 -2.99
CA ALA A 124 -27.23 -7.34 -1.51
C ALA A 124 -25.85 -7.37 -0.81
N MET A 125 -25.04 -6.34 -1.02
CA MET A 125 -23.91 -6.05 -0.12
C MET A 125 -24.43 -5.31 1.13
N SER A 126 -23.89 -5.66 2.30
CA SER A 126 -24.13 -4.84 3.50
C SER A 126 -23.48 -3.46 3.36
N ASP A 127 -23.94 -2.47 4.13
CA ASP A 127 -23.36 -1.11 4.08
C ASP A 127 -21.86 -1.12 4.39
N LYS A 128 -21.41 -2.02 5.28
CA LYS A 128 -19.99 -2.24 5.59
C LYS A 128 -19.20 -2.76 4.40
N ASP A 129 -19.73 -3.77 3.70
CA ASP A 129 -19.08 -4.34 2.53
C ASP A 129 -19.04 -3.32 1.39
N SER A 130 -20.09 -2.51 1.21
CA SER A 130 -20.14 -1.43 0.25
C SER A 130 -19.08 -0.36 0.52
N PHE A 131 -18.88 0.03 1.78
CA PHE A 131 -17.85 0.99 2.17
C PHE A 131 -16.44 0.44 1.90
N VAL A 132 -16.15 -0.78 2.34
CA VAL A 132 -14.87 -1.45 2.09
C VAL A 132 -14.60 -1.58 0.59
N TYR A 133 -15.61 -2.01 -0.18
CA TYR A 133 -15.51 -2.12 -1.63
C TYR A 133 -15.23 -0.76 -2.29
N GLY A 134 -15.88 0.31 -1.84
CA GLY A 134 -15.65 1.67 -2.34
C GLY A 134 -14.21 2.13 -2.14
N VAL A 135 -13.63 1.87 -0.96
CA VAL A 135 -12.22 2.19 -0.68
C VAL A 135 -11.28 1.36 -1.55
N ILE A 136 -11.51 0.06 -1.66
CA ILE A 136 -10.70 -0.85 -2.49
C ILE A 136 -10.74 -0.43 -3.96
N SER A 137 -11.92 -0.15 -4.50
CA SER A 137 -12.12 0.29 -5.89
C SER A 137 -11.40 1.61 -6.18
N SER A 138 -11.48 2.58 -5.26
CA SER A 138 -10.79 3.86 -5.38
C SER A 138 -9.27 3.72 -5.40
N LEU A 139 -8.73 2.80 -4.59
CA LEU A 139 -7.30 2.52 -4.56
C LEU A 139 -6.84 1.82 -5.84
N LYS A 140 -7.60 0.83 -6.33
CA LYS A 140 -7.31 0.16 -7.58
C LYS A 140 -7.29 1.16 -8.74
N GLN A 141 -8.28 2.04 -8.84
CA GLN A 141 -8.31 3.07 -9.87
C GLN A 141 -7.04 3.96 -9.83
N LYS A 142 -6.52 4.29 -8.63
CA LYS A 142 -5.27 5.06 -8.48
C LYS A 142 -4.02 4.26 -8.85
N ILE A 143 -4.06 2.94 -8.74
CA ILE A 143 -2.96 2.05 -9.15
C ILE A 143 -2.93 1.92 -10.67
N ASP A 144 -4.09 1.71 -11.27
CA ASP A 144 -4.25 1.44 -12.71
C ASP A 144 -4.22 2.72 -13.56
N SER A 145 -4.47 3.89 -12.96
CA SER A 145 -4.47 5.15 -13.70
C SER A 145 -3.05 5.56 -14.10
N PRO A 146 -2.74 5.69 -15.39
CA PRO A 146 -1.48 6.27 -15.84
C PRO A 146 -1.41 7.72 -15.33
N LYS A 147 -0.29 8.11 -14.71
CA LYS A 147 -0.08 9.53 -14.34
C LYS A 147 -0.28 10.40 -15.58
N ARG A 148 -1.31 11.24 -15.53
CA ARG A 148 -1.47 12.34 -16.48
C ARG A 148 -0.31 13.30 -16.24
N ASN A 149 0.69 13.25 -17.10
CA ASN A 149 1.78 14.24 -17.10
C ASN A 149 1.14 15.64 -17.33
N LYS A 150 1.23 16.48 -16.30
CA LYS A 150 1.11 17.93 -16.45
C LYS A 150 2.47 18.51 -16.72
#